data_8857a84d3017c564b03fcaf08dfcd57a
#
_entry.id   8857a84d3017c564b03fcaf08dfcd57a
#
_cell.length_a   1.000
_cell.length_b   1.000
_cell.length_c   1.000
_cell.angle_alpha   90.00
_cell.angle_beta   90.00
_cell.angle_gamma   90.00
#
_symmetry.space_group_name_H-M   'P 1'
#
loop_
_entity.id
_entity.type
_entity.pdbx_description
1 polymer ?
#
loop_
_entity_poly.entity_id
_entity_poly.type
_entity_poly.pdbx_seq_one_letter_code
_entity_poly.pdbx_strand_id
1 'polypeptide(L)'
;MPQGLTGHSGHTFWPTSSSPPIQLEQEKRPLPQRNTSQNGHTFWPITPKAVAIIAVVVVAIIVVAGVFGFRAYSDAQYNNAVAACAAASENVRNATNDYNNLVNGDASEAAALTKKDVKDASTLDALNKELSVELPVYEGCVADDTAGFKSATAKLNEQADWYKAYTQSLQKAVDAVNASKK
;
A
#
# COMPACT_ATOMS: atom_id res chain seq x y z
N MET A 1 -53.79 7.36 -17.95
CA MET A 1 -53.49 8.51 -17.11
C MET A 1 -52.07 8.32 -16.55
N PRO A 2 -51.13 9.12 -16.95
CA PRO A 2 -49.76 8.97 -16.49
C PRO A 2 -49.54 9.93 -15.30
N GLN A 3 -48.88 9.48 -14.25
CA GLN A 3 -48.35 10.37 -13.24
C GLN A 3 -46.83 10.28 -13.25
N GLY A 4 -46.21 11.40 -13.50
CA GLY A 4 -44.79 11.63 -13.51
C GLY A 4 -44.21 11.61 -12.12
N LEU A 5 -42.97 11.14 -12.05
CA LEU A 5 -42.11 11.28 -10.89
C LEU A 5 -40.88 12.10 -11.27
N THR A 6 -40.82 13.26 -10.65
CA THR A 6 -39.83 14.33 -10.73
C THR A 6 -38.47 13.86 -10.29
N GLY A 7 -37.46 14.25 -11.07
CA GLY A 7 -36.04 14.04 -10.74
C GLY A 7 -35.61 14.83 -9.50
N HIS A 8 -34.80 14.19 -8.67
CA HIS A 8 -34.00 14.86 -7.66
C HIS A 8 -32.56 14.93 -8.14
N SER A 9 -32.18 16.14 -8.56
CA SER A 9 -30.78 16.51 -8.79
C SER A 9 -30.04 16.59 -7.44
N GLY A 10 -29.22 15.62 -7.13
CA GLY A 10 -28.31 15.65 -6.01
C GLY A 10 -27.11 16.56 -6.35
N HIS A 11 -27.11 17.77 -5.82
CA HIS A 11 -25.94 18.65 -5.83
C HIS A 11 -24.90 18.11 -4.84
N THR A 12 -23.82 17.54 -5.35
CA THR A 12 -22.61 17.28 -4.58
C THR A 12 -21.88 18.61 -4.33
N PHE A 13 -22.05 19.10 -3.12
CA PHE A 13 -21.36 20.29 -2.62
C PHE A 13 -19.93 19.88 -2.21
N TRP A 14 -18.95 20.25 -3.02
CA TRP A 14 -17.53 20.18 -2.64
C TRP A 14 -17.16 21.50 -1.97
N PRO A 15 -16.67 21.51 -0.73
CA PRO A 15 -16.10 22.72 -0.15
C PRO A 15 -14.74 22.99 -0.81
N THR A 16 -14.69 24.06 -1.61
CA THR A 16 -13.45 24.69 -2.06
C THR A 16 -12.74 25.28 -0.85
N SER A 17 -11.71 24.61 -0.37
CA SER A 17 -10.78 25.16 0.62
C SER A 17 -9.90 26.20 -0.09
N SER A 18 -10.29 27.46 -0.03
CA SER A 18 -9.47 28.59 -0.38
C SER A 18 -8.53 28.89 0.81
N SER A 19 -7.30 28.43 0.71
CA SER A 19 -6.24 28.86 1.61
C SER A 19 -5.90 30.33 1.32
N PRO A 20 -5.83 31.21 2.34
CA PRO A 20 -5.38 32.58 2.13
C PRO A 20 -3.88 32.62 1.81
N PRO A 21 -3.44 33.57 0.97
CA PRO A 21 -2.02 33.73 0.67
C PRO A 21 -1.24 34.13 1.93
N ILE A 22 -0.19 33.37 2.22
CA ILE A 22 0.77 33.70 3.28
C ILE A 22 1.49 34.98 2.83
N GLN A 23 1.10 36.08 3.44
CA GLN A 23 1.87 37.35 3.37
C GLN A 23 3.16 37.13 4.15
N LEU A 24 4.27 37.00 3.44
CA LEU A 24 5.62 37.13 3.99
C LEU A 24 5.84 38.60 4.35
N GLU A 25 5.36 38.98 5.50
CA GLU A 25 5.72 40.23 6.13
C GLU A 25 7.17 40.11 6.60
N GLN A 26 8.06 40.67 5.81
CA GLN A 26 9.47 40.83 6.13
C GLN A 26 9.61 41.81 7.28
N GLU A 27 9.44 41.34 8.50
CA GLU A 27 9.79 42.06 9.70
C GLU A 27 11.33 42.21 9.74
N LYS A 28 11.82 43.38 9.33
CA LYS A 28 13.19 43.82 9.55
C LYS A 28 13.46 43.87 11.06
N ARG A 29 13.87 42.76 11.66
CA ARG A 29 14.45 42.78 12.98
C ARG A 29 15.86 43.42 12.89
N PRO A 30 16.16 44.48 13.67
CA PRO A 30 17.50 44.98 13.81
C PRO A 30 18.38 43.87 14.39
N LEU A 31 19.52 43.64 13.73
CA LEU A 31 20.58 42.76 14.23
C LEU A 31 20.96 43.19 15.65
N PRO A 32 20.99 42.29 16.64
CA PRO A 32 21.54 42.62 17.94
C PRO A 32 23.02 42.94 17.77
N GLN A 33 23.38 44.16 18.14
CA GLN A 33 24.78 44.56 18.22
C GLN A 33 25.51 43.60 19.15
N ARG A 34 26.53 42.95 18.58
CA ARG A 34 27.46 42.09 19.32
C ARG A 34 28.26 42.98 20.26
N ASN A 35 27.80 43.15 21.49
CA ASN A 35 28.60 43.64 22.58
C ASN A 35 29.74 42.64 22.80
N THR A 36 30.90 42.94 22.27
CA THR A 36 32.15 42.31 22.68
C THR A 36 32.52 42.78 24.08
N SER A 37 31.76 42.27 25.07
CA SER A 37 32.22 42.29 26.44
C SER A 37 33.27 41.19 26.56
N GLN A 38 34.52 41.60 26.60
CA GLN A 38 35.62 40.75 27.06
C GLN A 38 35.38 40.46 28.55
N ASN A 39 34.59 39.41 28.84
CA ASN A 39 34.55 38.86 30.19
C ASN A 39 35.62 37.78 30.23
N GLY A 40 36.65 38.06 31.06
CA GLY A 40 37.68 37.13 31.41
C GLY A 40 37.10 35.78 31.77
N HIS A 41 37.62 34.75 31.12
CA HIS A 41 37.32 33.36 31.45
C HIS A 41 37.82 33.11 32.88
N THR A 42 36.98 33.33 33.87
CA THR A 42 37.18 32.75 35.20
C THR A 42 37.02 31.25 35.02
N PHE A 43 38.13 30.56 34.84
CA PHE A 43 38.21 29.12 34.99
C PHE A 43 37.77 28.77 36.43
N TRP A 44 36.51 28.45 36.60
CA TRP A 44 36.09 27.82 37.84
C TRP A 44 36.75 26.45 37.89
N PRO A 45 37.47 26.14 38.97
CA PRO A 45 38.05 24.82 39.11
C PRO A 45 36.91 23.79 39.21
N ILE A 46 36.69 23.09 38.09
CA ILE A 46 35.70 22.00 38.05
C ILE A 46 36.26 20.91 38.97
N THR A 47 35.65 20.76 40.12
CA THR A 47 36.06 19.69 41.08
C THR A 47 35.85 18.33 40.41
N PRO A 48 36.72 17.34 40.63
CA PRO A 48 36.59 16.00 40.02
C PRO A 48 35.22 15.33 40.27
N LYS A 49 34.54 15.70 41.35
CA LYS A 49 33.17 15.29 41.65
C LYS A 49 32.15 15.87 40.68
N ALA A 50 32.31 17.13 40.26
CA ALA A 50 31.42 17.77 39.31
C ALA A 50 31.56 17.15 37.91
N VAL A 51 32.78 16.82 37.48
CA VAL A 51 33.04 16.13 36.20
C VAL A 51 32.37 14.74 36.19
N ALA A 52 32.47 14.00 37.29
CA ALA A 52 31.82 12.68 37.41
C ALA A 52 30.29 12.78 37.28
N ILE A 53 29.66 13.76 37.93
CA ILE A 53 28.19 13.95 37.87
C ILE A 53 27.78 14.32 36.44
N ILE A 54 28.47 15.22 35.77
CA ILE A 54 28.17 15.61 34.39
C ILE A 54 28.28 14.42 33.45
N ALA A 55 29.32 13.58 33.60
CA ALA A 55 29.51 12.38 32.78
C ALA A 55 28.35 11.39 32.95
N VAL A 56 27.87 11.15 34.18
CA VAL A 56 26.73 10.27 34.44
C VAL A 56 25.44 10.80 33.82
N VAL A 57 25.20 12.10 33.93
CA VAL A 57 23.99 12.73 33.32
C VAL A 57 24.02 12.63 31.81
N VAL A 58 25.17 12.88 31.16
CA VAL A 58 25.30 12.77 29.71
C VAL A 58 25.06 11.33 29.23
N VAL A 59 25.62 10.34 29.91
CA VAL A 59 25.40 8.92 29.59
C VAL A 59 23.91 8.56 29.75
N ALA A 60 23.27 9.02 30.81
CA ALA A 60 21.84 8.77 31.04
C ALA A 60 20.97 9.35 29.90
N ILE A 61 21.28 10.57 29.43
CA ILE A 61 20.54 11.18 28.32
C ILE A 61 20.74 10.39 27.03
N ILE A 62 21.95 9.94 26.72
CA ILE A 62 22.24 9.15 25.53
C ILE A 62 21.46 7.81 25.55
N VAL A 63 21.45 7.13 26.70
CA VAL A 63 20.69 5.87 26.86
C VAL A 63 19.20 6.08 26.67
N VAL A 64 18.64 7.12 27.30
CA VAL A 64 17.21 7.44 27.17
C VAL A 64 16.87 7.80 25.72
N ALA A 65 17.65 8.68 25.07
CA ALA A 65 17.44 9.04 23.69
C ALA A 65 17.57 7.83 22.73
N GLY A 66 18.54 6.95 22.99
CA GLY A 66 18.74 5.72 22.24
C GLY A 66 17.55 4.76 22.35
N VAL A 67 17.03 4.54 23.56
CA VAL A 67 15.87 3.65 23.78
C VAL A 67 14.60 4.21 23.13
N PHE A 68 14.34 5.51 23.29
CA PHE A 68 13.15 6.14 22.65
C PHE A 68 13.28 6.18 21.12
N GLY A 69 14.46 6.49 20.60
CA GLY A 69 14.71 6.47 19.15
C GLY A 69 14.57 5.08 18.56
N PHE A 70 15.08 4.05 19.24
CA PHE A 70 14.95 2.67 18.80
C PHE A 70 13.50 2.18 18.81
N ARG A 71 12.72 2.50 19.85
CA ARG A 71 11.29 2.15 19.91
C ARG A 71 10.50 2.84 18.78
N ALA A 72 10.67 4.14 18.60
CA ALA A 72 9.99 4.87 17.53
C ALA A 72 10.33 4.31 16.13
N TYR A 73 11.59 3.92 15.92
CA TYR A 73 12.02 3.28 14.68
C TYR A 73 11.40 1.89 14.50
N SER A 74 11.37 1.08 15.55
CA SER A 74 10.75 -0.25 15.53
C SER A 74 9.25 -0.19 15.23
N ASP A 75 8.54 0.73 15.90
CA ASP A 75 7.10 0.93 15.69
C ASP A 75 6.80 1.40 14.26
N ALA A 76 7.62 2.30 13.71
CA ALA A 76 7.48 2.74 12.32
C ALA A 76 7.71 1.59 11.33
N GLN A 77 8.70 0.73 11.56
CA GLN A 77 8.96 -0.45 10.71
C GLN A 77 7.80 -1.46 10.78
N TYR A 78 7.25 -1.70 11.97
CA TYR A 78 6.10 -2.56 12.14
C TYR A 78 4.86 -2.02 11.39
N ASN A 79 4.52 -0.76 11.62
CA ASN A 79 3.36 -0.12 10.98
C ASN A 79 3.50 -0.11 9.44
N ASN A 80 4.70 0.14 8.92
CA ASN A 80 4.97 0.08 7.48
C ASN A 80 4.79 -1.34 6.92
N ALA A 81 5.22 -2.37 7.66
CA ALA A 81 5.06 -3.75 7.24
C ALA A 81 3.59 -4.19 7.25
N VAL A 82 2.82 -3.77 8.26
CA VAL A 82 1.36 -3.99 8.32
C VAL A 82 0.67 -3.32 7.13
N ALA A 83 0.99 -2.04 6.86
CA ALA A 83 0.40 -1.31 5.73
C ALA A 83 0.74 -1.93 4.38
N ALA A 84 1.99 -2.38 4.19
CA ALA A 84 2.41 -3.06 2.97
C ALA A 84 1.67 -4.39 2.77
N CYS A 85 1.48 -5.15 3.85
CA CYS A 85 0.73 -6.40 3.82
C CYS A 85 -0.76 -6.17 3.49
N ALA A 86 -1.37 -5.15 4.07
CA ALA A 86 -2.75 -4.77 3.76
C ALA A 86 -2.90 -4.38 2.28
N ALA A 87 -1.96 -3.62 1.73
CA ALA A 87 -1.95 -3.25 0.31
C ALA A 87 -1.78 -4.49 -0.60
N ALA A 88 -0.90 -5.43 -0.24
CA ALA A 88 -0.73 -6.68 -0.98
C ALA A 88 -2.00 -7.55 -0.95
N SER A 89 -2.67 -7.62 0.20
CA SER A 89 -3.97 -8.28 0.36
C SER A 89 -5.03 -7.70 -0.57
N GLU A 90 -5.09 -6.38 -0.67
CA GLU A 90 -6.00 -5.68 -1.59
C GLU A 90 -5.66 -5.98 -3.06
N ASN A 91 -4.39 -6.06 -3.41
CA ASN A 91 -3.96 -6.45 -4.76
C ASN A 91 -4.42 -7.87 -5.12
N VAL A 92 -4.32 -8.84 -4.18
CA VAL A 92 -4.87 -10.20 -4.39
C VAL A 92 -6.36 -10.14 -4.61
N ARG A 93 -7.09 -9.40 -3.77
CA ARG A 93 -8.55 -9.27 -3.88
C ARG A 93 -8.96 -8.73 -5.24
N ASN A 94 -8.29 -7.67 -5.72
CA ASN A 94 -8.58 -7.09 -7.01
C ASN A 94 -8.27 -8.06 -8.16
N ALA A 95 -7.10 -8.70 -8.14
CA ALA A 95 -6.71 -9.67 -9.17
C ALA A 95 -7.65 -10.91 -9.18
N THR A 96 -8.09 -11.36 -8.00
CA THR A 96 -9.08 -12.45 -7.88
C THR A 96 -10.45 -12.04 -8.44
N ASN A 97 -10.87 -10.80 -8.19
CA ASN A 97 -12.12 -10.29 -8.74
C ASN A 97 -12.08 -10.22 -10.27
N ASP A 98 -10.96 -9.75 -10.85
CA ASP A 98 -10.78 -9.70 -12.30
C ASP A 98 -10.83 -11.11 -12.92
N TYR A 99 -10.17 -12.08 -12.28
CA TYR A 99 -10.25 -13.49 -12.68
C TYR A 99 -11.68 -14.02 -12.60
N ASN A 100 -12.38 -13.82 -11.49
CA ASN A 100 -13.75 -14.29 -11.30
C ASN A 100 -14.73 -13.65 -12.29
N ASN A 101 -14.54 -12.37 -12.61
CA ASN A 101 -15.35 -11.69 -13.62
C ASN A 101 -15.18 -12.35 -14.99
N LEU A 102 -13.95 -12.67 -15.38
CA LEU A 102 -13.68 -13.37 -16.64
C LEU A 102 -14.26 -14.78 -16.64
N VAL A 103 -14.08 -15.55 -15.55
CA VAL A 103 -14.61 -16.93 -15.43
C VAL A 103 -16.13 -16.95 -15.53
N ASN A 104 -16.81 -16.04 -14.80
CA ASN A 104 -18.28 -16.00 -14.75
C ASN A 104 -18.91 -15.30 -15.97
N GLY A 105 -18.14 -14.54 -16.73
CA GLY A 105 -18.54 -13.87 -17.96
C GLY A 105 -18.09 -14.63 -19.20
N ASP A 106 -17.18 -14.02 -19.94
CA ASP A 106 -16.76 -14.43 -21.29
C ASP A 106 -16.25 -15.88 -21.34
N ALA A 107 -15.56 -16.35 -20.30
CA ALA A 107 -15.06 -17.73 -20.29
C ALA A 107 -16.20 -18.73 -20.12
N SER A 108 -17.21 -18.43 -19.30
CA SER A 108 -18.40 -19.26 -19.16
C SER A 108 -19.21 -19.32 -20.46
N GLU A 109 -19.37 -18.19 -21.14
CA GLU A 109 -20.05 -18.13 -22.46
C GLU A 109 -19.31 -18.94 -23.54
N ALA A 110 -17.99 -18.80 -23.59
CA ALA A 110 -17.15 -19.55 -24.52
C ALA A 110 -17.15 -21.05 -24.22
N ALA A 111 -17.15 -21.45 -22.95
CA ALA A 111 -17.21 -22.85 -22.54
C ALA A 111 -18.57 -23.52 -22.80
N ALA A 112 -19.64 -22.75 -22.95
CA ALA A 112 -20.96 -23.27 -23.32
C ALA A 112 -21.08 -23.68 -24.78
N LEU A 113 -20.09 -23.29 -25.64
CA LEU A 113 -20.06 -23.67 -27.04
C LEU A 113 -19.72 -25.16 -27.20
N THR A 114 -20.27 -25.77 -28.26
CA THR A 114 -20.00 -27.18 -28.59
C THR A 114 -19.01 -27.27 -29.76
N LYS A 115 -18.45 -28.47 -29.99
CA LYS A 115 -17.55 -28.71 -31.14
C LYS A 115 -18.21 -28.40 -32.50
N LYS A 116 -19.56 -28.32 -32.55
CA LYS A 116 -20.27 -27.95 -33.77
C LYS A 116 -20.28 -26.45 -34.02
N ASP A 117 -20.11 -25.65 -32.99
CA ASP A 117 -20.20 -24.20 -33.04
C ASP A 117 -18.85 -23.54 -33.36
N VAL A 118 -17.76 -24.30 -33.30
CA VAL A 118 -16.40 -23.83 -33.56
C VAL A 118 -15.79 -24.53 -34.79
N LYS A 119 -14.86 -23.87 -35.47
CA LYS A 119 -14.08 -24.41 -36.59
C LYS A 119 -12.98 -25.33 -36.10
N ASP A 120 -12.37 -24.97 -34.97
CA ASP A 120 -11.30 -25.74 -34.35
C ASP A 120 -11.72 -26.15 -32.92
N ALA A 121 -12.02 -27.44 -32.75
CA ALA A 121 -12.44 -28.00 -31.47
C ALA A 121 -11.34 -28.00 -30.40
N SER A 122 -10.05 -27.91 -30.79
CA SER A 122 -8.95 -27.87 -29.83
C SER A 122 -8.93 -26.59 -29.00
N THR A 123 -9.55 -25.50 -29.46
CA THR A 123 -9.70 -24.26 -28.70
C THR A 123 -10.59 -24.44 -27.47
N LEU A 124 -11.64 -25.28 -27.57
CA LEU A 124 -12.50 -25.63 -26.42
C LEU A 124 -11.74 -26.50 -25.42
N ASP A 125 -10.96 -27.46 -25.92
CA ASP A 125 -10.15 -28.31 -25.04
C ASP A 125 -9.08 -27.49 -24.28
N ALA A 126 -8.47 -26.49 -24.94
CA ALA A 126 -7.55 -25.55 -24.33
C ALA A 126 -8.24 -24.67 -23.26
N LEU A 127 -9.43 -24.12 -23.56
CA LEU A 127 -10.19 -23.33 -22.60
C LEU A 127 -10.58 -24.15 -21.37
N ASN A 128 -11.05 -25.38 -21.56
CA ASN A 128 -11.41 -26.26 -20.45
C ASN A 128 -10.21 -26.59 -19.56
N LYS A 129 -9.02 -26.76 -20.14
CA LYS A 129 -7.78 -26.95 -19.39
C LYS A 129 -7.46 -25.73 -18.51
N GLU A 130 -7.59 -24.52 -19.06
CA GLU A 130 -7.40 -23.29 -18.28
C GLU A 130 -8.45 -23.17 -17.15
N LEU A 131 -9.70 -23.52 -17.38
CA LEU A 131 -10.75 -23.48 -16.36
C LEU A 131 -10.61 -24.54 -15.25
N SER A 132 -9.80 -25.58 -15.47
CA SER A 132 -9.61 -26.70 -14.52
C SER A 132 -8.44 -26.52 -13.57
N VAL A 133 -7.76 -25.37 -13.60
CA VAL A 133 -6.57 -25.16 -12.75
C VAL A 133 -6.94 -25.02 -11.28
N GLU A 134 -6.06 -25.51 -10.41
CA GLU A 134 -6.19 -25.34 -8.97
C GLU A 134 -5.78 -23.91 -8.59
N LEU A 135 -6.69 -23.24 -7.87
CA LEU A 135 -6.48 -21.87 -7.43
C LEU A 135 -5.65 -21.82 -6.16
N PRO A 136 -4.73 -20.85 -6.02
CA PRO A 136 -3.94 -20.69 -4.81
C PRO A 136 -4.82 -20.30 -3.62
N VAL A 137 -4.56 -20.92 -2.47
CA VAL A 137 -5.26 -20.63 -1.22
C VAL A 137 -4.81 -19.28 -0.68
N TYR A 138 -5.77 -18.44 -0.31
CA TYR A 138 -5.50 -17.15 0.31
C TYR A 138 -5.17 -17.31 1.80
N GLU A 139 -3.91 -17.05 2.19
CA GLU A 139 -3.46 -17.15 3.59
C GLU A 139 -3.72 -15.88 4.41
N GLY A 140 -3.99 -14.76 3.76
CA GLY A 140 -4.27 -13.49 4.41
C GLY A 140 -3.02 -12.76 4.92
N CYS A 141 -3.28 -11.63 5.57
CA CYS A 141 -2.26 -10.79 6.18
C CYS A 141 -2.26 -11.00 7.70
N VAL A 142 -1.72 -12.16 8.15
CA VAL A 142 -1.67 -12.53 9.57
C VAL A 142 -0.23 -12.81 9.97
N ALA A 143 0.28 -12.03 10.94
CA ALA A 143 1.62 -12.21 11.51
C ALA A 143 1.73 -11.51 12.86
N ASP A 144 2.68 -11.95 13.69
CA ASP A 144 2.90 -11.39 15.03
C ASP A 144 4.02 -10.34 15.05
N ASP A 145 4.87 -10.31 14.00
CA ASP A 145 6.03 -9.43 13.95
C ASP A 145 6.27 -8.85 12.53
N THR A 146 7.21 -7.91 12.46
CA THR A 146 7.61 -7.23 11.21
C THR A 146 8.11 -8.21 10.15
N ALA A 147 8.83 -9.25 10.53
CA ALA A 147 9.38 -10.23 9.59
C ALA A 147 8.27 -11.10 9.01
N GLY A 148 7.32 -11.53 9.84
CA GLY A 148 6.13 -12.25 9.42
C GLY A 148 5.26 -11.44 8.44
N PHE A 149 5.01 -10.15 8.72
CA PHE A 149 4.28 -9.28 7.80
C PHE A 149 5.01 -9.11 6.46
N LYS A 150 6.33 -8.98 6.44
CA LYS A 150 7.12 -8.94 5.20
C LYS A 150 7.00 -10.24 4.41
N SER A 151 7.05 -11.39 5.08
CA SER A 151 6.88 -12.71 4.46
C SER A 151 5.47 -12.86 3.87
N ALA A 152 4.44 -12.50 4.64
CA ALA A 152 3.06 -12.52 4.16
C ALA A 152 2.86 -11.59 2.95
N THR A 153 3.45 -10.39 2.97
CA THR A 153 3.44 -9.45 1.84
C THR A 153 4.03 -10.07 0.58
N ALA A 154 5.17 -10.77 0.69
CA ALA A 154 5.80 -11.42 -0.47
C ALA A 154 4.89 -12.48 -1.07
N LYS A 155 4.33 -13.38 -0.25
CA LYS A 155 3.40 -14.43 -0.69
C LYS A 155 2.13 -13.86 -1.33
N LEU A 156 1.56 -12.81 -0.75
CA LEU A 156 0.38 -12.14 -1.32
C LEU A 156 0.69 -11.47 -2.66
N ASN A 157 1.85 -10.87 -2.83
CA ASN A 157 2.25 -10.32 -4.12
C ASN A 157 2.43 -11.42 -5.17
N GLU A 158 3.10 -12.53 -4.83
CA GLU A 158 3.21 -13.71 -5.72
C GLU A 158 1.83 -14.24 -6.12
N GLN A 159 0.89 -14.31 -5.18
CA GLN A 159 -0.48 -14.74 -5.45
C GLN A 159 -1.22 -13.75 -6.37
N ALA A 160 -1.08 -12.45 -6.15
CA ALA A 160 -1.68 -11.44 -7.01
C ALA A 160 -1.12 -11.51 -8.45
N ASP A 161 0.19 -11.71 -8.59
CA ASP A 161 0.84 -11.83 -9.89
C ASP A 161 0.44 -13.14 -10.59
N TRP A 162 0.27 -14.22 -9.84
CA TRP A 162 -0.28 -15.46 -10.37
C TRP A 162 -1.70 -15.23 -10.95
N TYR A 163 -2.62 -14.61 -10.21
CA TYR A 163 -3.97 -14.33 -10.70
C TYR A 163 -3.95 -13.45 -11.96
N LYS A 164 -3.11 -12.42 -12.01
CA LYS A 164 -2.97 -11.55 -13.19
C LYS A 164 -2.49 -12.33 -14.41
N ALA A 165 -1.43 -13.13 -14.25
CA ALA A 165 -0.88 -13.94 -15.33
C ALA A 165 -1.92 -14.97 -15.82
N TYR A 166 -2.63 -15.58 -14.88
CA TYR A 166 -3.63 -16.58 -15.19
C TYR A 166 -4.87 -16.01 -15.88
N THR A 167 -5.34 -14.85 -15.44
CA THR A 167 -6.41 -14.11 -16.12
C THR A 167 -6.03 -13.80 -17.56
N GLN A 168 -4.77 -13.43 -17.83
CA GLN A 168 -4.31 -13.18 -19.20
C GLN A 168 -4.27 -14.47 -20.04
N SER A 169 -3.87 -15.62 -19.45
CA SER A 169 -3.87 -16.91 -20.14
C SER A 169 -5.29 -17.35 -20.48
N LEU A 170 -6.19 -17.25 -19.52
CA LEU A 170 -7.61 -17.57 -19.71
C LEU A 170 -8.25 -16.67 -20.77
N GLN A 171 -7.96 -15.36 -20.77
CA GLN A 171 -8.46 -14.42 -21.78
C GLN A 171 -8.01 -14.83 -23.18
N LYS A 172 -6.74 -15.22 -23.36
CA LYS A 172 -6.24 -15.72 -24.66
C LYS A 172 -6.97 -16.99 -25.12
N ALA A 173 -7.28 -17.89 -24.18
CA ALA A 173 -8.05 -19.09 -24.52
C ALA A 173 -9.50 -18.74 -24.94
N VAL A 174 -10.14 -17.80 -24.24
CA VAL A 174 -11.46 -17.27 -24.61
C VAL A 174 -11.43 -16.61 -25.99
N ASP A 175 -10.43 -15.78 -26.25
CA ASP A 175 -10.27 -15.11 -27.56
C ASP A 175 -10.07 -16.12 -28.69
N ALA A 176 -9.30 -17.20 -28.45
CA ALA A 176 -9.10 -18.28 -29.42
C ALA A 176 -10.41 -19.01 -29.74
N VAL A 177 -11.22 -19.30 -28.74
CA VAL A 177 -12.58 -19.90 -28.95
C VAL A 177 -13.45 -18.95 -29.75
N ASN A 178 -13.48 -17.66 -29.39
CA ASN A 178 -14.29 -16.66 -30.08
C ASN A 178 -13.88 -16.46 -31.55
N ALA A 179 -12.58 -16.47 -31.83
CA ALA A 179 -12.03 -16.41 -33.20
C ALA A 179 -12.36 -17.69 -34.02
N SER A 180 -12.59 -18.80 -33.34
CA SER A 180 -12.94 -20.11 -33.96
C SER A 180 -14.43 -20.28 -34.23
N LYS A 181 -15.31 -19.39 -33.79
CA LYS A 181 -16.78 -19.49 -34.06
C LYS A 181 -17.07 -19.58 -35.56
N LYS A 182 -18.12 -20.35 -35.91
CA LYS A 182 -18.60 -20.53 -37.29
C LYS A 182 -19.53 -19.42 -37.71
#